data_27203973ea1862e4fff19ea87b1be4c8
#
_entry.id   27203973ea1862e4fff19ea87b1be4c8
#
_cell.length_a   1.000
_cell.length_b   1.000
_cell.length_c   1.000
_cell.angle_alpha   90.00
_cell.angle_beta   90.00
_cell.angle_gamma   90.00
#
_symmetry.space_group_name_H-M   'P 1'
#
loop_
_entity.id
_entity.type
_entity.pdbx_description
1 polymer ?
#
loop_
_entity_poly.entity_id
_entity_poly.type
_entity_poly.pdbx_seq_one_letter_code
_entity_poly.pdbx_strand_id
1 'polypeptide(L)'
;SRQSAELAAEFTETCVYDSLEQLCEYSEIIFLTVPDGQIGEVWKSIKDLDIRGRIICHASGAMTSDIFSGITEAGAFGYSIHPMYAISSKYESYKELDNSFFTVEGDDRHVDKVCSVIRALGNSCVRIDGTDKVKYHGAAVFASNLVTGLLAVSQELLTQCGFSAEEAQRAIVPLFLGNAKAAADRGTVDSLTGPVERCDTETVRKHLNALSGDERSAYAAVSRCLVPVAERKHPDRDYSGLIRLLNGIGEFNYEEHDGNTQADEGNGQEDIHDHSV
;
A
#
# COMPACT_ATOMS: atom_id res chain seq x y z
N SER A 1 -5.72 -2.08 25.04
CA SER A 1 -6.41 -2.13 26.34
C SER A 1 -6.35 -3.54 26.91
N ARG A 2 -6.50 -3.70 28.23
CA ARG A 2 -6.55 -5.03 28.88
C ARG A 2 -7.62 -5.93 28.26
N GLN A 3 -8.81 -5.38 28.02
CA GLN A 3 -9.90 -6.12 27.35
C GLN A 3 -9.49 -6.66 25.97
N SER A 4 -8.76 -5.88 25.15
CA SER A 4 -8.27 -6.36 23.86
C SER A 4 -7.24 -7.46 24.00
N ALA A 5 -6.39 -7.41 25.03
CA ALA A 5 -5.40 -8.44 25.30
C ALA A 5 -6.07 -9.75 25.78
N GLU A 6 -7.09 -9.64 26.63
CA GLU A 6 -7.88 -10.80 27.12
C GLU A 6 -8.60 -11.50 25.95
N LEU A 7 -9.26 -10.74 25.05
CA LEU A 7 -9.89 -11.29 23.85
C LEU A 7 -8.88 -11.95 22.90
N ALA A 8 -7.69 -11.36 22.72
CA ALA A 8 -6.65 -11.96 21.90
C ALA A 8 -6.10 -13.24 22.54
N ALA A 9 -5.86 -13.24 23.86
CA ALA A 9 -5.37 -14.40 24.58
C ALA A 9 -6.38 -15.57 24.56
N GLU A 10 -7.67 -15.28 24.73
CA GLU A 10 -8.74 -16.27 24.58
C GLU A 10 -8.75 -16.88 23.17
N PHE A 11 -8.66 -16.02 22.13
CA PHE A 11 -8.67 -16.47 20.74
C PHE A 11 -7.44 -17.30 20.37
N THR A 12 -6.26 -16.96 20.90
CA THR A 12 -5.00 -17.63 20.59
C THR A 12 -4.64 -18.72 21.62
N GLU A 13 -5.50 -18.99 22.60
CA GLU A 13 -5.26 -19.94 23.70
C GLU A 13 -3.94 -19.64 24.46
N THR A 14 -3.67 -18.36 24.70
CA THR A 14 -2.45 -17.88 25.39
C THR A 14 -2.79 -17.16 26.68
N CYS A 15 -1.80 -16.59 27.34
CA CYS A 15 -1.98 -15.80 28.57
C CYS A 15 -1.75 -14.31 28.33
N VAL A 16 -2.35 -13.49 29.19
CA VAL A 16 -2.08 -12.05 29.28
C VAL A 16 -1.08 -11.81 30.40
N TYR A 17 -0.02 -11.08 30.12
CA TYR A 17 0.88 -10.57 31.13
C TYR A 17 0.33 -9.30 31.77
N ASP A 18 0.62 -9.09 33.05
CA ASP A 18 0.13 -7.94 33.80
C ASP A 18 0.96 -6.68 33.55
N SER A 19 2.19 -6.84 33.08
CA SER A 19 3.09 -5.73 32.75
C SER A 19 3.98 -6.02 31.55
N LEU A 20 4.57 -4.95 30.98
CA LEU A 20 5.56 -5.06 29.90
C LEU A 20 6.85 -5.73 30.39
N GLU A 21 7.24 -5.52 31.64
CA GLU A 21 8.40 -6.15 32.25
C GLU A 21 8.27 -7.68 32.23
N GLN A 22 7.12 -8.20 32.68
CA GLN A 22 6.84 -9.63 32.64
C GLN A 22 6.84 -10.17 31.21
N LEU A 23 6.21 -9.47 30.28
CA LEU A 23 6.20 -9.87 28.89
C LEU A 23 7.64 -9.95 28.34
N CYS A 24 8.47 -8.96 28.63
CA CYS A 24 9.87 -8.95 28.21
C CYS A 24 10.69 -10.07 28.86
N GLU A 25 10.45 -10.37 30.13
CA GLU A 25 11.14 -11.44 30.84
C GLU A 25 10.91 -12.83 30.26
N TYR A 26 9.65 -13.12 29.87
CA TYR A 26 9.24 -14.45 29.40
C TYR A 26 9.22 -14.62 27.87
N SER A 27 9.58 -13.58 27.10
CA SER A 27 9.53 -13.63 25.64
C SER A 27 10.91 -13.50 25.01
N GLU A 28 11.26 -14.37 24.08
CA GLU A 28 12.47 -14.24 23.24
C GLU A 28 12.24 -13.32 22.03
N ILE A 29 11.02 -13.34 21.48
CA ILE A 29 10.61 -12.53 20.33
C ILE A 29 9.36 -11.76 20.73
N ILE A 30 9.38 -10.45 20.53
CA ILE A 30 8.29 -9.53 20.90
C ILE A 30 7.81 -8.82 19.63
N PHE A 31 6.54 -9.01 19.28
CA PHE A 31 5.91 -8.34 18.15
C PHE A 31 5.09 -7.14 18.62
N LEU A 32 5.37 -5.96 18.07
CA LEU A 32 4.57 -4.76 18.22
C LEU A 32 3.50 -4.74 17.11
N THR A 33 2.33 -5.28 17.43
CA THR A 33 1.18 -5.39 16.51
C THR A 33 0.18 -4.25 16.70
N VAL A 34 0.66 -3.07 17.00
CA VAL A 34 -0.11 -1.82 17.13
C VAL A 34 -0.12 -1.06 15.80
N PRO A 35 -1.03 -0.08 15.60
CA PRO A 35 -0.98 0.78 14.43
C PRO A 35 0.39 1.45 14.25
N ASP A 36 0.82 1.65 13.02
CA ASP A 36 2.16 2.16 12.67
C ASP A 36 2.56 3.39 13.49
N GLY A 37 1.65 4.37 13.62
CA GLY A 37 1.89 5.59 14.41
C GLY A 37 2.08 5.37 15.91
N GLN A 38 1.83 4.17 16.43
CA GLN A 38 2.01 3.82 17.86
C GLN A 38 3.28 3.00 18.12
N ILE A 39 3.91 2.45 17.08
CA ILE A 39 5.09 1.57 17.23
C ILE A 39 6.20 2.29 18.01
N GLY A 40 6.53 3.53 17.64
CA GLY A 40 7.56 4.31 18.32
C GLY A 40 7.24 4.62 19.79
N GLU A 41 5.97 4.86 20.13
CA GLU A 41 5.57 5.10 21.52
C GLU A 41 5.66 3.83 22.38
N VAL A 42 5.22 2.70 21.83
CA VAL A 42 5.38 1.41 22.52
C VAL A 42 6.86 1.06 22.69
N TRP A 43 7.69 1.32 21.66
CA TRP A 43 9.14 1.15 21.77
C TRP A 43 9.74 1.96 22.92
N LYS A 44 9.37 3.22 23.08
CA LYS A 44 9.82 4.06 24.21
C LYS A 44 9.47 3.46 25.58
N SER A 45 8.39 2.71 25.67
CA SER A 45 7.94 2.09 26.91
C SER A 45 8.72 0.81 27.27
N ILE A 46 9.38 0.17 26.30
CA ILE A 46 10.10 -1.11 26.53
C ILE A 46 11.61 -1.00 26.40
N LYS A 47 12.15 0.03 25.74
CA LYS A 47 13.58 0.15 25.43
C LYS A 47 14.49 0.20 26.67
N ASP A 48 13.96 0.68 27.80
CA ASP A 48 14.69 0.81 29.06
C ASP A 48 14.48 -0.40 30.01
N LEU A 49 13.71 -1.41 29.57
CA LEU A 49 13.51 -2.67 30.28
C LEU A 49 14.66 -3.65 29.99
N ASP A 50 14.71 -4.74 30.70
CA ASP A 50 15.71 -5.81 30.44
C ASP A 50 15.28 -6.63 29.20
N ILE A 51 15.64 -6.11 28.03
CA ILE A 51 15.39 -6.72 26.73
C ILE A 51 16.66 -7.26 26.06
N ARG A 52 17.73 -7.39 26.79
CA ARG A 52 19.02 -7.87 26.27
C ARG A 52 18.90 -9.26 25.63
N GLY A 53 19.38 -9.37 24.40
CA GLY A 53 19.29 -10.60 23.60
C GLY A 53 17.92 -10.87 23.00
N ARG A 54 16.91 -10.03 23.24
CA ARG A 54 15.56 -10.17 22.68
C ARG A 54 15.50 -9.69 21.23
N ILE A 55 14.58 -10.26 20.49
CA ILE A 55 14.22 -9.84 19.14
C ILE A 55 12.94 -9.02 19.23
N ILE A 56 12.99 -7.77 18.79
CA ILE A 56 11.85 -6.85 18.79
C ILE A 56 11.41 -6.64 17.35
N CYS A 57 10.15 -6.88 17.08
CA CYS A 57 9.61 -6.86 15.71
C CYS A 57 8.39 -5.95 15.60
N HIS A 58 8.16 -5.41 14.41
CA HIS A 58 6.87 -4.88 14.00
C HIS A 58 6.45 -5.44 12.65
N ALA A 59 5.16 -5.30 12.29
CA ALA A 59 4.60 -5.82 11.04
C ALA A 59 4.28 -4.75 10.01
N SER A 60 4.80 -3.51 10.15
CA SER A 60 4.59 -2.46 9.15
C SER A 60 5.25 -2.79 7.81
N GLY A 61 4.53 -2.58 6.72
CA GLY A 61 5.07 -2.73 5.36
C GLY A 61 5.99 -1.60 4.93
N ALA A 62 5.78 -0.39 5.46
CA ALA A 62 6.50 0.81 5.06
C ALA A 62 7.66 1.21 5.99
N MET A 63 7.53 0.96 7.30
CA MET A 63 8.53 1.34 8.29
C MET A 63 9.69 0.35 8.33
N THR A 64 10.90 0.88 8.58
CA THR A 64 12.10 0.08 8.85
C THR A 64 12.27 -0.21 10.33
N SER A 65 13.15 -1.15 10.65
CA SER A 65 13.59 -1.42 12.03
C SER A 65 14.28 -0.24 12.71
N ASP A 66 14.66 0.82 11.98
CA ASP A 66 15.24 2.05 12.54
C ASP A 66 14.29 2.79 13.49
N ILE A 67 13.00 2.49 13.46
CA ILE A 67 12.04 2.99 14.46
C ILE A 67 12.44 2.63 15.89
N PHE A 68 13.22 1.56 16.07
CA PHE A 68 13.75 1.09 17.33
C PHE A 68 15.08 1.78 17.67
N SER A 69 15.07 3.11 17.68
CA SER A 69 16.28 3.90 17.98
C SER A 69 16.89 3.52 19.34
N GLY A 70 18.22 3.28 19.37
CA GLY A 70 18.92 2.85 20.60
C GLY A 70 18.80 1.35 20.91
N ILE A 71 18.29 0.54 20.01
CA ILE A 71 18.08 -0.91 20.24
C ILE A 71 19.40 -1.66 20.42
N THR A 72 20.46 -1.24 19.74
CA THR A 72 21.79 -1.85 19.89
C THR A 72 22.37 -1.56 21.27
N GLU A 73 22.20 -0.35 21.77
CA GLU A 73 22.61 0.05 23.13
C GLU A 73 21.82 -0.71 24.20
N ALA A 74 20.54 -0.98 23.96
CA ALA A 74 19.71 -1.84 24.82
C ALA A 74 20.11 -3.33 24.74
N GLY A 75 21.00 -3.70 23.82
CA GLY A 75 21.48 -5.07 23.63
C GLY A 75 20.44 -6.00 22.97
N ALA A 76 19.45 -5.47 22.31
CA ALA A 76 18.40 -6.20 21.59
C ALA A 76 18.59 -6.11 20.06
N PHE A 77 17.70 -6.75 19.29
CA PHE A 77 17.77 -6.86 17.84
C PHE A 77 16.42 -6.48 17.21
N GLY A 78 16.41 -5.50 16.32
CA GLY A 78 15.21 -4.95 15.70
C GLY A 78 14.92 -5.52 14.31
N TYR A 79 13.64 -5.81 14.05
CA TYR A 79 13.20 -6.30 12.76
C TYR A 79 11.86 -5.71 12.34
N SER A 80 11.69 -5.49 11.04
CA SER A 80 10.40 -5.41 10.39
C SER A 80 10.09 -6.75 9.71
N ILE A 81 8.96 -7.36 10.06
CA ILE A 81 8.51 -8.65 9.51
C ILE A 81 7.11 -8.43 8.94
N HIS A 82 7.02 -8.24 7.64
CA HIS A 82 5.76 -7.87 7.00
C HIS A 82 5.19 -9.02 6.15
N PRO A 83 3.97 -9.50 6.43
CA PRO A 83 3.26 -10.42 5.55
C PRO A 83 2.76 -9.66 4.30
N MET A 84 3.10 -10.15 3.11
CA MET A 84 2.52 -9.65 1.86
C MET A 84 1.15 -10.29 1.65
N TYR A 85 0.20 -9.88 2.45
CA TYR A 85 -1.16 -10.39 2.46
C TYR A 85 -2.16 -9.30 2.85
N ALA A 86 -3.34 -9.31 2.24
CA ALA A 86 -4.42 -8.37 2.55
C ALA A 86 -5.18 -8.81 3.82
N ILE A 87 -4.80 -8.26 4.97
CA ILE A 87 -5.47 -8.54 6.25
C ILE A 87 -6.80 -7.77 6.30
N SER A 88 -7.88 -8.41 5.97
CA SER A 88 -9.24 -7.83 5.95
C SER A 88 -10.07 -8.15 7.19
N SER A 89 -9.73 -9.19 7.94
CA SER A 89 -10.44 -9.66 9.13
C SER A 89 -9.49 -10.05 10.24
N LYS A 90 -9.80 -9.65 11.47
CA LYS A 90 -9.01 -10.03 12.67
C LYS A 90 -9.07 -11.53 12.98
N TYR A 91 -10.17 -12.19 12.62
CA TYR A 91 -10.47 -13.56 13.07
C TYR A 91 -10.49 -14.58 11.93
N GLU A 92 -10.34 -14.13 10.67
CA GLU A 92 -10.40 -15.03 9.50
C GLU A 92 -9.12 -15.00 8.67
N SER A 93 -8.50 -13.82 8.48
CA SER A 93 -7.36 -13.68 7.57
C SER A 93 -6.15 -14.54 7.94
N TYR A 94 -5.99 -14.91 9.21
CA TYR A 94 -4.90 -15.79 9.64
C TYR A 94 -5.00 -17.20 9.04
N LYS A 95 -6.21 -17.67 8.70
CA LYS A 95 -6.44 -19.01 8.13
C LYS A 95 -5.86 -19.17 6.72
N GLU A 96 -5.61 -18.04 6.07
CA GLU A 96 -5.08 -17.97 4.70
C GLU A 96 -3.63 -17.49 4.66
N LEU A 97 -3.02 -17.25 5.82
CA LEU A 97 -1.61 -16.84 5.91
C LEU A 97 -0.65 -17.99 5.57
N ASP A 98 -1.11 -19.24 5.55
CA ASP A 98 -0.37 -20.42 5.18
C ASP A 98 0.24 -20.27 3.84
N ASN A 99 1.02 -19.97 3.24
CA ASN A 99 1.57 -19.68 1.90
C ASN A 99 1.76 -18.18 1.62
N SER A 100 1.57 -17.30 2.61
CA SER A 100 1.90 -15.90 2.45
C SER A 100 3.41 -15.72 2.32
N PHE A 101 3.79 -14.70 1.55
CA PHE A 101 5.18 -14.32 1.40
C PHE A 101 5.52 -13.28 2.48
N PHE A 102 6.58 -13.50 3.24
CA PHE A 102 7.05 -12.55 4.23
C PHE A 102 8.32 -11.84 3.77
N THR A 103 8.45 -10.57 4.11
CA THR A 103 9.73 -9.87 4.03
C THR A 103 10.27 -9.58 5.41
N VAL A 104 11.57 -9.72 5.57
CA VAL A 104 12.32 -9.39 6.80
C VAL A 104 13.36 -8.33 6.47
N GLU A 105 13.35 -7.27 7.25
CA GLU A 105 14.34 -6.21 7.25
C GLU A 105 14.80 -6.01 8.69
N GLY A 106 16.09 -5.73 8.93
CA GLY A 106 16.64 -5.44 10.24
C GLY A 106 18.04 -5.98 10.46
N ASP A 107 18.36 -6.27 11.69
CA ASP A 107 19.71 -6.61 12.18
C ASP A 107 20.28 -7.88 11.53
N ASP A 108 21.52 -7.79 11.04
CA ASP A 108 22.20 -8.89 10.34
C ASP A 108 22.48 -10.10 11.24
N ARG A 109 22.62 -9.89 12.54
CA ARG A 109 23.10 -10.93 13.48
C ARG A 109 22.14 -12.10 13.68
N HIS A 110 20.83 -11.87 13.55
CA HIS A 110 19.82 -12.90 13.77
C HIS A 110 18.78 -13.03 12.65
N VAL A 111 19.00 -12.39 11.50
CA VAL A 111 18.06 -12.44 10.37
C VAL A 111 17.77 -13.87 9.91
N ASP A 112 18.78 -14.73 9.90
CA ASP A 112 18.59 -16.14 9.51
C ASP A 112 17.74 -16.91 10.51
N LYS A 113 17.86 -16.63 11.83
CA LYS A 113 16.97 -17.20 12.87
C LYS A 113 15.54 -16.74 12.64
N VAL A 114 15.31 -15.46 12.39
CA VAL A 114 13.98 -14.91 12.13
C VAL A 114 13.36 -15.55 10.88
N CYS A 115 14.11 -15.59 9.78
CA CYS A 115 13.65 -16.23 8.54
C CYS A 115 13.39 -17.74 8.73
N SER A 116 14.18 -18.44 9.55
CA SER A 116 13.97 -19.87 9.81
C SER A 116 12.68 -20.13 10.59
N VAL A 117 12.31 -19.26 11.55
CA VAL A 117 11.03 -19.33 12.25
C VAL A 117 9.87 -19.18 11.27
N ILE A 118 9.92 -18.19 10.39
CA ILE A 118 8.87 -17.96 9.39
C ILE A 118 8.72 -19.18 8.45
N ARG A 119 9.84 -19.73 7.98
CA ARG A 119 9.82 -20.91 7.10
C ARG A 119 9.33 -22.15 7.81
N ALA A 120 9.61 -22.32 9.11
CA ALA A 120 9.10 -23.43 9.91
C ALA A 120 7.57 -23.39 10.08
N LEU A 121 6.95 -22.22 9.93
CA LEU A 121 5.50 -22.03 9.89
C LEU A 121 4.90 -22.28 8.49
N GLY A 122 5.69 -22.73 7.52
CA GLY A 122 5.23 -23.02 6.14
C GLY A 122 5.31 -21.85 5.18
N ASN A 123 5.72 -20.66 5.64
CA ASN A 123 5.71 -19.44 4.82
C ASN A 123 7.04 -19.21 4.06
N SER A 124 6.94 -18.61 2.89
CA SER A 124 8.10 -18.10 2.17
C SER A 124 8.63 -16.83 2.84
N CYS A 125 9.96 -16.67 2.86
CA CYS A 125 10.60 -15.51 3.48
C CYS A 125 11.78 -15.03 2.67
N VAL A 126 11.83 -13.71 2.42
CA VAL A 126 12.95 -13.01 1.76
C VAL A 126 13.41 -11.85 2.64
N ARG A 127 14.71 -11.66 2.71
CA ARG A 127 15.31 -10.47 3.28
C ARG A 127 15.30 -9.33 2.25
N ILE A 128 14.95 -8.12 2.70
CA ILE A 128 15.05 -6.88 1.92
C ILE A 128 15.90 -5.86 2.67
N ASP A 129 16.48 -4.92 1.93
CA ASP A 129 17.17 -3.78 2.49
C ASP A 129 16.18 -2.72 2.99
N GLY A 130 16.52 -2.00 4.07
CA GLY A 130 15.68 -0.94 4.62
C GLY A 130 15.40 0.18 3.60
N THR A 131 16.37 0.49 2.73
CA THR A 131 16.22 1.50 1.66
C THR A 131 15.18 1.11 0.61
N ASP A 132 14.88 -0.18 0.47
CA ASP A 132 13.88 -0.68 -0.48
C ASP A 132 12.45 -0.80 0.11
N LYS A 133 12.29 -0.64 1.44
CA LYS A 133 11.00 -0.84 2.13
C LYS A 133 9.87 -0.02 1.53
N VAL A 134 10.09 1.25 1.23
CA VAL A 134 9.04 2.14 0.68
C VAL A 134 8.64 1.67 -0.72
N LYS A 135 9.62 1.33 -1.57
CA LYS A 135 9.34 0.78 -2.91
C LYS A 135 8.62 -0.55 -2.85
N TYR A 136 9.08 -1.44 -1.97
CA TYR A 136 8.44 -2.72 -1.70
C TYR A 136 6.96 -2.56 -1.28
N HIS A 137 6.71 -1.67 -0.30
CA HIS A 137 5.33 -1.40 0.14
C HIS A 137 4.48 -0.79 -0.99
N GLY A 138 5.06 0.12 -1.79
CA GLY A 138 4.42 0.64 -3.00
C GLY A 138 3.99 -0.47 -3.97
N ALA A 139 4.82 -1.50 -4.17
CA ALA A 139 4.46 -2.65 -4.99
C ALA A 139 3.26 -3.43 -4.42
N ALA A 140 3.20 -3.63 -3.10
CA ALA A 140 2.04 -4.24 -2.44
C ALA A 140 0.77 -3.38 -2.60
N VAL A 141 0.87 -2.06 -2.47
CA VAL A 141 -0.23 -1.11 -2.67
C VAL A 141 -0.74 -1.17 -4.11
N PHE A 142 0.14 -1.27 -5.12
CA PHE A 142 -0.26 -1.45 -6.52
C PHE A 142 -1.08 -2.73 -6.73
N ALA A 143 -0.73 -3.82 -6.07
CA ALA A 143 -1.42 -5.10 -6.20
C ALA A 143 -2.69 -5.22 -5.33
N SER A 144 -2.97 -4.27 -4.46
CA SER A 144 -4.10 -4.32 -3.50
C SER A 144 -4.95 -3.04 -3.54
N ASN A 145 -4.56 -2.00 -2.81
CA ASN A 145 -5.37 -0.80 -2.62
C ASN A 145 -5.67 -0.06 -3.93
N LEU A 146 -4.68 0.06 -4.85
CA LEU A 146 -4.88 0.73 -6.12
C LEU A 146 -5.80 -0.05 -7.06
N VAL A 147 -5.86 -1.37 -6.95
CA VAL A 147 -6.85 -2.19 -7.68
C VAL A 147 -8.27 -1.83 -7.25
N THR A 148 -8.52 -1.60 -5.95
CA THR A 148 -9.82 -1.14 -5.46
C THR A 148 -10.18 0.22 -6.06
N GLY A 149 -9.20 1.13 -6.16
CA GLY A 149 -9.39 2.43 -6.82
C GLY A 149 -9.78 2.30 -8.30
N LEU A 150 -9.11 1.41 -9.05
CA LEU A 150 -9.45 1.15 -10.45
C LEU A 150 -10.86 0.55 -10.61
N LEU A 151 -11.28 -0.32 -9.71
CA LEU A 151 -12.65 -0.85 -9.70
C LEU A 151 -13.67 0.25 -9.42
N ALA A 152 -13.40 1.16 -8.48
CA ALA A 152 -14.28 2.30 -8.18
C ALA A 152 -14.45 3.21 -9.41
N VAL A 153 -13.36 3.57 -10.10
CA VAL A 153 -13.42 4.32 -11.37
C VAL A 153 -14.24 3.58 -12.42
N SER A 154 -14.06 2.27 -12.54
CA SER A 154 -14.81 1.47 -13.53
C SER A 154 -16.31 1.43 -13.22
N GLN A 155 -16.70 1.35 -11.95
CA GLN A 155 -18.11 1.40 -11.53
C GLN A 155 -18.73 2.76 -11.79
N GLU A 156 -18.02 3.85 -11.50
CA GLU A 156 -18.48 5.21 -11.78
C GLU A 156 -18.71 5.44 -13.26
N LEU A 157 -17.79 5.00 -14.12
CA LEU A 157 -17.95 5.09 -15.57
C LEU A 157 -19.17 4.30 -16.07
N LEU A 158 -19.48 3.15 -15.48
CA LEU A 158 -20.70 2.40 -15.83
C LEU A 158 -21.98 3.13 -15.36
N THR A 159 -21.96 3.77 -14.20
CA THR A 159 -23.10 4.57 -13.75
C THR A 159 -23.34 5.78 -14.64
N GLN A 160 -22.29 6.43 -15.14
CA GLN A 160 -22.39 7.48 -16.18
C GLN A 160 -22.98 6.95 -17.50
N CYS A 161 -22.84 5.65 -17.77
CA CYS A 161 -23.47 4.98 -18.91
C CYS A 161 -24.92 4.51 -18.65
N GLY A 162 -25.49 4.83 -17.47
CA GLY A 162 -26.88 4.53 -17.12
C GLY A 162 -27.09 3.22 -16.35
N PHE A 163 -26.03 2.55 -15.91
CA PHE A 163 -26.16 1.41 -14.99
C PHE A 163 -26.51 1.92 -13.56
N SER A 164 -27.34 1.20 -12.85
CA SER A 164 -27.42 1.37 -11.39
C SER A 164 -26.13 0.91 -10.73
N ALA A 165 -25.84 1.39 -9.50
CA ALA A 165 -24.65 0.98 -8.76
C ALA A 165 -24.56 -0.55 -8.58
N GLU A 166 -25.69 -1.20 -8.36
CA GLU A 166 -25.76 -2.66 -8.21
C GLU A 166 -25.46 -3.38 -9.54
N GLU A 167 -25.99 -2.88 -10.67
CA GLU A 167 -25.71 -3.43 -12.00
C GLU A 167 -24.25 -3.24 -12.38
N ALA A 168 -23.66 -2.06 -12.12
CA ALA A 168 -22.26 -1.78 -12.33
C ALA A 168 -21.36 -2.75 -11.57
N GLN A 169 -21.63 -2.97 -10.27
CA GLN A 169 -20.93 -3.93 -9.44
C GLN A 169 -21.01 -5.35 -10.04
N ARG A 170 -22.22 -5.81 -10.38
CA ARG A 170 -22.43 -7.16 -10.94
C ARG A 170 -21.76 -7.36 -12.29
N ALA A 171 -21.73 -6.32 -13.13
CA ALA A 171 -21.10 -6.39 -14.44
C ALA A 171 -19.58 -6.46 -14.38
N ILE A 172 -18.94 -5.72 -13.45
CA ILE A 172 -17.48 -5.60 -13.41
C ILE A 172 -16.80 -6.80 -12.71
N VAL A 173 -17.46 -7.41 -11.72
CA VAL A 173 -16.86 -8.48 -10.90
C VAL A 173 -16.38 -9.67 -11.74
N PRO A 174 -17.16 -10.26 -12.64
CA PRO A 174 -16.69 -11.38 -13.45
C PRO A 174 -15.51 -11.00 -14.36
N LEU A 175 -15.52 -9.79 -14.92
CA LEU A 175 -14.43 -9.29 -15.76
C LEU A 175 -13.14 -9.13 -14.96
N PHE A 176 -13.22 -8.51 -13.79
CA PHE A 176 -12.10 -8.34 -12.89
C PHE A 176 -11.51 -9.66 -12.42
N LEU A 177 -12.35 -10.55 -11.85
CA LEU A 177 -11.89 -11.84 -11.34
C LEU A 177 -11.28 -12.71 -12.44
N GLY A 178 -11.87 -12.70 -13.65
CA GLY A 178 -11.34 -13.43 -14.80
C GLY A 178 -9.93 -12.96 -15.18
N ASN A 179 -9.72 -11.64 -15.26
CA ASN A 179 -8.39 -11.07 -15.56
C ASN A 179 -7.40 -11.29 -14.43
N ALA A 180 -7.80 -11.09 -13.16
CA ALA A 180 -6.95 -11.32 -12.00
C ALA A 180 -6.47 -12.79 -11.95
N LYS A 181 -7.41 -13.74 -12.12
CA LYS A 181 -7.07 -15.16 -12.20
C LYS A 181 -6.14 -15.47 -13.37
N ALA A 182 -6.40 -14.94 -14.54
CA ALA A 182 -5.55 -15.16 -15.71
C ALA A 182 -4.13 -14.63 -15.47
N ALA A 183 -3.99 -13.45 -14.85
CA ALA A 183 -2.69 -12.88 -14.51
C ALA A 183 -1.96 -13.70 -13.44
N ALA A 184 -2.66 -14.22 -12.45
CA ALA A 184 -2.10 -15.09 -11.42
C ALA A 184 -1.62 -16.45 -11.98
N ASP A 185 -2.42 -17.07 -12.84
CA ASP A 185 -2.13 -18.42 -13.38
C ASP A 185 -1.05 -18.41 -14.47
N ARG A 186 -1.02 -17.38 -15.32
CA ARG A 186 -0.19 -17.35 -16.54
C ARG A 186 0.86 -16.21 -16.57
N GLY A 187 0.85 -15.35 -15.58
CA GLY A 187 1.67 -14.16 -15.56
C GLY A 187 1.10 -13.01 -16.42
N THR A 188 1.69 -11.83 -16.25
CA THR A 188 1.19 -10.57 -16.85
C THR A 188 1.33 -10.53 -18.37
N VAL A 189 2.36 -11.15 -18.94
CA VAL A 189 2.62 -11.13 -20.39
C VAL A 189 1.57 -11.95 -21.14
N ASP A 190 1.37 -13.21 -20.73
CA ASP A 190 0.45 -14.11 -21.46
C ASP A 190 -1.03 -13.77 -21.24
N SER A 191 -1.35 -13.17 -20.09
CA SER A 191 -2.71 -12.76 -19.77
C SER A 191 -3.13 -11.41 -20.38
N LEU A 192 -2.16 -10.56 -20.79
CA LEU A 192 -2.49 -9.24 -21.34
C LEU A 192 -3.30 -9.36 -22.61
N THR A 193 -4.42 -8.63 -22.66
CA THR A 193 -5.31 -8.46 -23.83
C THR A 193 -5.72 -7.00 -23.97
N GLY A 194 -6.49 -6.68 -24.99
CA GLY A 194 -7.11 -5.37 -25.15
C GLY A 194 -6.38 -4.43 -26.10
N PRO A 195 -6.79 -3.14 -26.16
CA PRO A 195 -6.34 -2.22 -27.22
C PRO A 195 -4.83 -1.89 -27.11
N VAL A 196 -4.29 -1.78 -25.90
CA VAL A 196 -2.83 -1.54 -25.71
C VAL A 196 -2.04 -2.74 -26.23
N GLU A 197 -2.43 -3.96 -25.86
CA GLU A 197 -1.77 -5.19 -26.34
C GLU A 197 -1.76 -5.29 -27.86
N ARG A 198 -2.90 -4.99 -28.51
CA ARG A 198 -3.02 -5.01 -29.98
C ARG A 198 -2.40 -3.81 -30.69
N CYS A 199 -1.88 -2.81 -29.95
CA CYS A 199 -1.43 -1.51 -30.47
C CYS A 199 -2.55 -0.73 -31.20
N ASP A 200 -3.79 -0.85 -30.73
CA ASP A 200 -4.97 -0.19 -31.30
C ASP A 200 -5.03 1.28 -30.83
N THR A 201 -4.19 2.11 -31.45
CA THR A 201 -4.04 3.53 -31.13
C THR A 201 -5.35 4.31 -31.30
N GLU A 202 -6.22 3.91 -32.25
CA GLU A 202 -7.48 4.58 -32.49
C GLU A 202 -8.48 4.35 -31.34
N THR A 203 -8.62 3.12 -30.87
CA THR A 203 -9.46 2.82 -29.70
C THR A 203 -8.95 3.51 -28.44
N VAL A 204 -7.62 3.50 -28.19
CA VAL A 204 -7.02 4.22 -27.05
C VAL A 204 -7.32 5.72 -27.14
N ARG A 205 -7.22 6.33 -28.32
CA ARG A 205 -7.56 7.74 -28.55
C ARG A 205 -9.03 8.05 -28.23
N LYS A 206 -9.94 7.19 -28.65
CA LYS A 206 -11.38 7.33 -28.34
C LYS A 206 -11.65 7.28 -26.84
N HIS A 207 -11.02 6.35 -26.13
CA HIS A 207 -11.13 6.28 -24.68
C HIS A 207 -10.61 7.56 -24.02
N LEU A 208 -9.41 8.02 -24.38
CA LEU A 208 -8.83 9.24 -23.85
C LEU A 208 -9.67 10.50 -24.12
N ASN A 209 -10.38 10.55 -25.25
CA ASN A 209 -11.27 11.68 -25.57
C ASN A 209 -12.61 11.62 -24.81
N ALA A 210 -13.06 10.43 -24.42
CA ALA A 210 -14.28 10.23 -23.65
C ALA A 210 -14.09 10.42 -22.16
N LEU A 211 -12.87 10.25 -21.64
CA LEU A 211 -12.52 10.38 -20.23
C LEU A 211 -12.02 11.80 -19.91
N SER A 212 -12.20 12.24 -18.66
CA SER A 212 -11.77 13.55 -18.16
C SER A 212 -11.06 13.44 -16.81
N GLY A 213 -10.42 14.49 -16.35
CA GLY A 213 -9.82 14.60 -15.03
C GLY A 213 -8.95 13.39 -14.64
N ASP A 214 -9.19 12.88 -13.44
CA ASP A 214 -8.43 11.79 -12.85
C ASP A 214 -8.64 10.45 -13.58
N GLU A 215 -9.83 10.20 -14.14
CA GLU A 215 -10.14 8.99 -14.92
C GLU A 215 -9.23 8.88 -16.14
N ARG A 216 -9.10 10.00 -16.89
CA ARG A 216 -8.21 10.10 -18.05
C ARG A 216 -6.75 9.93 -17.67
N SER A 217 -6.34 10.58 -16.58
CA SER A 217 -4.98 10.51 -16.05
C SER A 217 -4.61 9.09 -15.61
N ALA A 218 -5.48 8.42 -14.87
CA ALA A 218 -5.31 7.04 -14.44
C ALA A 218 -5.25 6.08 -15.64
N TYR A 219 -6.18 6.23 -16.60
CA TYR A 219 -6.19 5.44 -17.83
C TYR A 219 -4.86 5.55 -18.58
N ALA A 220 -4.36 6.77 -18.80
CA ALA A 220 -3.12 7.02 -19.50
C ALA A 220 -1.91 6.45 -18.75
N ALA A 221 -1.83 6.67 -17.42
CA ALA A 221 -0.72 6.20 -16.60
C ALA A 221 -0.64 4.66 -16.58
N VAL A 222 -1.76 3.99 -16.33
CA VAL A 222 -1.81 2.51 -16.32
C VAL A 222 -1.56 1.95 -17.73
N SER A 223 -2.10 2.59 -18.78
CA SER A 223 -1.83 2.17 -20.17
C SER A 223 -0.34 2.28 -20.51
N ARG A 224 0.38 3.31 -20.05
CA ARG A 224 1.84 3.39 -20.20
C ARG A 224 2.56 2.22 -19.52
N CYS A 225 2.10 1.78 -18.34
CA CYS A 225 2.66 0.61 -17.67
C CYS A 225 2.41 -0.71 -18.44
N LEU A 226 1.35 -0.79 -19.23
CA LEU A 226 1.04 -1.96 -20.06
C LEU A 226 1.92 -2.05 -21.32
N VAL A 227 2.44 -0.94 -21.85
CA VAL A 227 3.25 -0.93 -23.08
C VAL A 227 4.46 -1.87 -22.97
N PRO A 228 5.32 -1.80 -21.96
CA PRO A 228 6.45 -2.73 -21.84
C PRO A 228 6.04 -4.20 -21.70
N VAL A 229 4.85 -4.47 -21.19
CA VAL A 229 4.28 -5.84 -21.13
C VAL A 229 3.87 -6.29 -22.54
N ALA A 230 3.23 -5.41 -23.30
CA ALA A 230 2.81 -5.68 -24.68
C ALA A 230 4.02 -5.86 -25.62
N GLU A 231 5.09 -5.07 -25.44
CA GLU A 231 6.35 -5.21 -26.19
C GLU A 231 7.01 -6.58 -25.93
N ARG A 232 7.00 -7.05 -24.69
CA ARG A 232 7.50 -8.41 -24.38
C ARG A 232 6.66 -9.50 -25.02
N LYS A 233 5.34 -9.28 -25.14
CA LYS A 233 4.42 -10.24 -25.80
C LYS A 233 4.57 -10.25 -27.33
N HIS A 234 4.84 -9.08 -27.93
CA HIS A 234 4.95 -8.88 -29.38
C HIS A 234 6.19 -8.06 -29.72
N PRO A 235 7.41 -8.63 -29.65
CA PRO A 235 8.65 -7.90 -29.80
C PRO A 235 8.84 -7.25 -31.19
N ASP A 236 8.17 -7.75 -32.21
CA ASP A 236 8.26 -7.23 -33.57
C ASP A 236 7.25 -6.12 -33.89
N ARG A 237 6.38 -5.73 -32.91
CA ARG A 237 5.34 -4.72 -33.12
C ARG A 237 5.84 -3.34 -32.70
N ASP A 238 5.61 -2.33 -33.54
CA ASP A 238 5.97 -0.93 -33.23
C ASP A 238 4.87 -0.26 -32.38
N TYR A 239 5.21 0.04 -31.12
CA TYR A 239 4.34 0.77 -30.18
C TYR A 239 4.62 2.28 -30.13
N SER A 240 5.54 2.83 -30.95
CA SER A 240 5.98 4.23 -30.87
C SER A 240 4.84 5.25 -31.01
N GLY A 241 3.86 4.96 -31.89
CA GLY A 241 2.66 5.79 -32.07
C GLY A 241 1.76 5.83 -30.83
N LEU A 242 1.58 4.69 -30.18
CA LEU A 242 0.81 4.56 -28.95
C LEU A 242 1.52 5.26 -27.77
N ILE A 243 2.84 5.11 -27.65
CA ILE A 243 3.65 5.79 -26.64
C ILE A 243 3.53 7.31 -26.77
N ARG A 244 3.65 7.86 -27.99
CA ARG A 244 3.47 9.30 -28.22
C ARG A 244 2.06 9.78 -27.81
N LEU A 245 1.04 9.02 -28.14
CA LEU A 245 -0.35 9.35 -27.76
C LEU A 245 -0.50 9.39 -26.23
N LEU A 246 0.01 8.39 -25.52
CA LEU A 246 -0.11 8.29 -24.07
C LEU A 246 0.75 9.34 -23.31
N ASN A 247 1.89 9.75 -23.87
CA ASN A 247 2.77 10.76 -23.27
C ASN A 247 2.25 12.19 -23.47
N GLY A 248 1.58 12.48 -24.60
CA GLY A 248 1.00 13.81 -24.86
C GLY A 248 -0.12 14.21 -23.90
N ILE A 249 -0.48 13.37 -22.93
CA ILE A 249 -1.45 13.66 -21.87
C ILE A 249 -0.75 14.14 -20.59
N GLY A 250 0.55 13.87 -20.44
CA GLY A 250 1.35 14.27 -19.26
C GLY A 250 1.84 15.73 -19.27
N GLU A 251 1.68 16.46 -20.38
CA GLU A 251 2.13 17.86 -20.51
C GLU A 251 1.05 18.90 -20.20
N PHE A 252 -0.17 18.48 -19.84
CA PHE A 252 -1.23 19.39 -19.45
C PHE A 252 -1.49 19.35 -17.95
N ASN A 253 -1.10 20.47 -17.30
CA ASN A 253 -1.54 20.99 -16.00
C ASN A 253 -0.83 20.48 -14.72
N TYR A 254 0.41 20.94 -14.48
CA TYR A 254 0.71 21.63 -13.25
C TYR A 254 0.91 23.12 -13.59
N GLU A 255 -0.13 23.84 -13.94
CA GLU A 255 -0.15 25.27 -13.72
C GLU A 255 -0.33 25.46 -12.22
N GLU A 256 0.76 25.86 -11.58
CA GLU A 256 0.78 26.38 -10.23
C GLU A 256 -0.27 27.51 -10.16
N HIS A 257 -1.31 27.32 -9.36
CA HIS A 257 -2.10 28.44 -8.87
C HIS A 257 -1.21 29.24 -7.90
N ASP A 258 -0.28 29.99 -8.44
CA ASP A 258 0.30 31.13 -7.75
C ASP A 258 -0.82 32.15 -7.51
N GLY A 259 -1.40 32.01 -6.33
CA GLY A 259 -2.34 33.00 -5.79
C GLY A 259 -1.62 34.32 -5.51
N ASN A 260 -1.49 35.12 -6.53
CA ASN A 260 -1.10 36.53 -6.41
C ASN A 260 -2.28 37.33 -5.85
N THR A 261 -2.42 37.36 -4.53
CA THR A 261 -3.24 38.31 -3.82
C THR A 261 -2.50 39.64 -3.85
N GLN A 262 -2.76 40.46 -4.86
CA GLN A 262 -2.46 41.89 -4.80
C GLN A 262 -3.25 42.50 -3.65
N ALA A 263 -2.52 42.97 -2.64
CA ALA A 263 -3.02 43.89 -1.63
C ALA A 263 -3.40 45.16 -2.32
N ASP A 264 -4.67 45.50 -2.35
CA ASP A 264 -5.19 46.79 -2.75
C ASP A 264 -5.06 47.73 -1.53
N GLU A 265 -4.02 48.58 -1.55
CA GLU A 265 -3.89 49.72 -0.67
C GLU A 265 -4.81 50.83 -1.20
N GLY A 266 -6.01 50.88 -0.69
CA GLY A 266 -6.99 51.95 -0.91
C GLY A 266 -7.15 52.84 0.30
N ASN A 267 -6.54 53.96 0.20
CA ASN A 267 -6.55 55.14 1.06
C ASN A 267 -7.98 55.68 1.33
N GLY A 268 -8.23 56.13 2.57
CA GLY A 268 -8.92 57.39 2.69
C GLY A 268 -10.24 57.46 3.43
N GLN A 269 -10.12 58.09 4.56
CA GLN A 269 -11.02 59.11 5.15
C GLN A 269 -12.24 58.67 5.96
N GLU A 270 -12.12 59.13 7.19
CA GLU A 270 -13.10 59.38 8.24
C GLU A 270 -14.49 59.83 7.72
N ASP A 271 -15.51 59.33 8.35
CA ASP A 271 -16.59 60.22 8.85
C ASP A 271 -17.32 59.57 10.03
N ILE A 272 -17.32 60.36 11.09
CA ILE A 272 -18.00 60.15 12.37
C ILE A 272 -19.50 60.43 12.16
N HIS A 273 -20.39 59.52 12.54
CA HIS A 273 -21.69 59.88 13.08
C HIS A 273 -22.26 58.83 14.02
N ASP A 274 -22.26 59.24 15.25
CA ASP A 274 -23.10 58.95 16.40
C ASP A 274 -24.59 58.70 16.03
N HIS A 275 -25.22 57.65 16.56
CA HIS A 275 -26.51 57.69 17.22
C HIS A 275 -26.92 56.31 17.80
N SER A 276 -26.98 56.37 19.10
CA SER A 276 -27.81 55.59 20.02
C SER A 276 -29.16 55.03 19.46
N VAL A 277 -29.49 53.78 19.72
CA VAL A 277 -30.53 53.29 20.63
C VAL A 277 -30.29 51.81 20.84
#